data_ae426ae798c25733e898228549cf09ad
#
_entry.id   ae426ae798c25733e898228549cf09ad
#
_cell.length_a   1.000
_cell.length_b   1.000
_cell.length_c   1.000
_cell.angle_alpha   90.00
_cell.angle_beta   90.00
_cell.angle_gamma   90.00
#
_symmetry.space_group_name_H-M   'P 1'
#
loop_
_entity.id
_entity.type
_entity.pdbx_description
1 polymer ?
#
loop_
_entity_poly.entity_id
_entity_poly.type
_entity_poly.pdbx_seq_one_letter_code
_entity_poly.pdbx_strand_id
1 'polypeptide(L)'
;MVNLHIPNGYFHLWQLYLLEQGVDVLSDAQWQAERSQIQQILAFSIDHQSPFLLFQRLIEKTQQLRPCAHLVFEMAQFVRPEHFGVLGYMTSRSTSVAEALQYILRFSRLVIDGDGISPMQMQQQGHGIFLFWPFLDEKYVLLNELTTALMLHLARQFLPQQYLPLQRICFAHAPQMALYHYQKFYACDVLFQQKQYGFVVDLAGLHLKSEYADPLLNQLLVKQAEDAIASKSQIENIRQQLHRQVATYLRVYETAPKIEHMAQLLHVSVRTLQRQLVSLDSSFKQVLEIERIQRCEQLLRQSLSLSDIARCLGYSEQSALIKVPQGKRCYSVKSKRYCL
;
A
#
# COMPACT_ATOMS: atom_id res chain seq x y z
N MET A 1 2.05 -11.89 5.16
CA MET A 1 1.03 -10.82 5.06
C MET A 1 1.61 -9.75 4.17
N VAL A 2 0.87 -9.28 3.18
CA VAL A 2 1.30 -8.14 2.37
C VAL A 2 1.33 -6.91 3.27
N ASN A 3 2.50 -6.28 3.43
CA ASN A 3 2.63 -5.00 4.12
C ASN A 3 2.33 -3.92 3.08
N LEU A 4 1.16 -3.31 3.21
CA LEU A 4 0.73 -2.25 2.31
C LEU A 4 1.08 -0.90 2.90
N HIS A 5 1.62 -0.02 2.06
CA HIS A 5 1.98 1.35 2.41
C HIS A 5 1.20 2.34 1.55
N ILE A 6 0.86 3.46 2.14
CA ILE A 6 0.15 4.58 1.50
C ILE A 6 0.90 5.87 1.77
N PRO A 7 0.75 6.89 0.91
CA PRO A 7 1.35 8.19 1.15
C PRO A 7 0.86 8.81 2.44
N ASN A 8 1.75 9.53 3.11
CA ASN A 8 1.43 10.27 4.32
C ASN A 8 0.34 11.33 4.12
N GLY A 9 0.12 11.72 2.87
CA GLY A 9 -0.99 12.58 2.48
C GLY A 9 -2.37 12.09 2.92
N TYR A 10 -2.58 10.76 3.07
CA TYR A 10 -3.82 10.21 3.62
C TYR A 10 -3.99 10.55 5.10
N PHE A 11 -2.89 10.56 5.88
CA PHE A 11 -2.92 10.95 7.29
C PHE A 11 -3.14 12.45 7.45
N HIS A 12 -2.54 13.27 6.59
CA HIS A 12 -2.78 14.72 6.56
C HIS A 12 -4.22 15.04 6.18
N LEU A 13 -4.80 14.34 5.21
CA LEU A 13 -6.20 14.48 4.83
C LEU A 13 -7.13 14.11 6.00
N TRP A 14 -6.86 13.00 6.68
CA TRP A 14 -7.63 12.57 7.86
C TRP A 14 -7.55 13.61 8.99
N GLN A 15 -6.36 14.15 9.26
CA GLN A 15 -6.17 15.22 10.24
C GLN A 15 -6.96 16.48 9.84
N LEU A 16 -6.84 16.90 8.58
CA LEU A 16 -7.57 18.06 8.05
C LEU A 16 -9.08 17.90 8.23
N TYR A 17 -9.61 16.73 7.85
CA TYR A 17 -11.03 16.42 8.05
C TYR A 17 -11.44 16.56 9.52
N LEU A 18 -10.69 16.02 10.46
CA LEU A 18 -11.00 16.12 11.90
C LEU A 18 -10.90 17.54 12.43
N LEU A 19 -9.91 18.31 12.00
CA LEU A 19 -9.78 19.73 12.34
C LEU A 19 -11.00 20.54 11.89
N GLU A 20 -11.49 20.32 10.67
CA GLU A 20 -12.73 20.95 10.16
C GLU A 20 -13.99 20.51 10.95
N GLN A 21 -13.94 19.34 11.56
CA GLN A 21 -14.97 18.87 12.48
C GLN A 21 -14.77 19.36 13.94
N GLY A 22 -13.82 20.27 14.17
CA GLY A 22 -13.50 20.83 15.49
C GLY A 22 -12.70 19.88 16.42
N VAL A 23 -12.04 18.86 15.87
CA VAL A 23 -11.21 17.92 16.63
C VAL A 23 -9.76 18.06 16.26
N ASP A 24 -8.94 18.53 17.17
CA ASP A 24 -7.48 18.50 17.04
C ASP A 24 -6.93 17.24 17.71
N VAL A 25 -6.53 16.26 16.89
CA VAL A 25 -6.02 14.96 17.34
C VAL A 25 -4.73 15.05 18.16
N LEU A 26 -4.01 16.18 18.09
CA LEU A 26 -2.77 16.38 18.84
C LEU A 26 -3.02 16.96 20.26
N SER A 27 -4.18 17.56 20.50
CA SER A 27 -4.56 18.13 21.79
C SER A 27 -5.71 17.38 22.48
N ASP A 28 -6.62 16.78 21.73
CA ASP A 28 -7.81 16.09 22.24
C ASP A 28 -7.44 14.86 23.10
N ALA A 29 -8.06 14.75 24.27
CA ALA A 29 -7.82 13.69 25.25
C ALA A 29 -8.17 12.29 24.72
N GLN A 30 -9.14 12.18 23.82
CA GLN A 30 -9.55 10.90 23.22
C GLN A 30 -8.45 10.25 22.36
N TRP A 31 -7.47 11.04 21.89
CA TRP A 31 -6.35 10.62 21.08
C TRP A 31 -5.02 10.49 21.86
N GLN A 32 -5.07 10.60 23.17
CA GLN A 32 -3.86 10.61 24.02
C GLN A 32 -2.98 9.36 23.80
N ALA A 33 -3.58 8.19 23.63
CA ALA A 33 -2.86 6.92 23.46
C ALA A 33 -2.08 6.87 22.13
N GLU A 34 -2.63 7.45 21.06
CA GLU A 34 -2.03 7.44 19.71
C GLU A 34 -1.24 8.72 19.40
N ARG A 35 -1.33 9.75 20.24
CA ARG A 35 -0.77 11.09 19.99
C ARG A 35 0.67 11.09 19.54
N SER A 36 1.55 10.36 20.23
CA SER A 36 2.96 10.30 19.89
C SER A 36 3.19 9.70 18.50
N GLN A 37 2.44 8.66 18.16
CA GLN A 37 2.53 8.01 16.85
C GLN A 37 1.94 8.88 15.74
N ILE A 38 0.82 9.56 15.99
CA ILE A 38 0.22 10.52 15.06
C ILE A 38 1.19 11.66 14.79
N GLN A 39 1.77 12.25 15.85
CA GLN A 39 2.74 13.34 15.73
C GLN A 39 3.97 12.94 14.92
N GLN A 40 4.49 11.74 15.14
CA GLN A 40 5.62 11.21 14.37
C GLN A 40 5.27 11.04 12.88
N ILE A 41 4.11 10.49 12.57
CA ILE A 41 3.66 10.29 11.18
C ILE A 41 3.46 11.64 10.50
N LEU A 42 2.77 12.58 11.12
CA LEU A 42 2.51 13.90 10.54
C LEU A 42 3.77 14.76 10.38
N ALA A 43 4.87 14.41 11.04
CA ALA A 43 6.16 15.07 10.86
C ALA A 43 6.91 14.59 9.60
N PHE A 44 6.54 13.46 9.01
CA PHE A 44 7.11 13.00 7.75
C PHE A 44 6.57 13.81 6.55
N SER A 45 7.31 13.81 5.45
CA SER A 45 6.85 14.44 4.20
C SER A 45 5.56 13.77 3.68
N ILE A 46 4.77 14.51 2.92
CA ILE A 46 3.50 14.02 2.33
C ILE A 46 3.71 12.77 1.47
N ASP A 47 4.83 12.68 0.74
CA ASP A 47 5.17 11.54 -0.11
C ASP A 47 5.75 10.33 0.65
N HIS A 48 6.02 10.48 1.96
CA HIS A 48 6.52 9.37 2.77
C HIS A 48 5.49 8.25 2.81
N GLN A 49 5.96 7.01 2.64
CA GLN A 49 5.10 5.84 2.64
C GLN A 49 4.94 5.31 4.07
N SER A 50 3.73 5.34 4.58
CA SER A 50 3.38 4.90 5.94
C SER A 50 2.49 3.65 5.91
N PRO A 51 2.55 2.78 6.96
CA PRO A 51 1.79 1.54 6.99
C PRO A 51 0.27 1.77 6.95
N PHE A 52 -0.42 1.16 5.98
CA PHE A 52 -1.88 1.27 5.86
C PHE A 52 -2.63 0.79 7.11
N LEU A 53 -2.16 -0.27 7.77
CA LEU A 53 -2.82 -0.80 8.98
C LEU A 53 -2.89 0.22 10.13
N LEU A 54 -1.93 1.14 10.21
CA LEU A 54 -2.02 2.24 11.17
C LEU A 54 -3.13 3.21 10.78
N PHE A 55 -3.20 3.61 9.52
CA PHE A 55 -4.24 4.48 9.01
C PHE A 55 -5.63 3.86 9.23
N GLN A 56 -5.80 2.57 8.92
CA GLN A 56 -7.05 1.84 9.14
C GLN A 56 -7.51 1.93 10.60
N ARG A 57 -6.61 1.69 11.57
CA ARG A 57 -6.94 1.81 13.00
C ARG A 57 -7.38 3.21 13.40
N LEU A 58 -6.76 4.26 12.83
CA LEU A 58 -7.16 5.65 13.09
C LEU A 58 -8.55 5.94 12.51
N ILE A 59 -8.87 5.44 11.32
CA ILE A 59 -10.22 5.56 10.73
C ILE A 59 -11.25 4.78 11.55
N GLU A 60 -10.96 3.55 11.96
CA GLU A 60 -11.84 2.75 12.83
C GLU A 60 -12.13 3.47 14.15
N LYS A 61 -11.11 4.05 14.78
CA LYS A 61 -11.29 4.86 16.01
C LYS A 61 -12.09 6.13 15.72
N THR A 62 -11.84 6.82 14.61
CA THR A 62 -12.66 7.96 14.19
C THR A 62 -14.13 7.57 14.10
N GLN A 63 -14.41 6.43 13.46
CA GLN A 63 -15.77 5.92 13.30
C GLN A 63 -16.43 5.52 14.63
N GLN A 64 -15.67 5.04 15.62
CA GLN A 64 -16.15 4.76 16.96
C GLN A 64 -16.50 6.03 17.74
N LEU A 65 -15.65 7.05 17.65
CA LEU A 65 -15.83 8.32 18.36
C LEU A 65 -16.89 9.22 17.72
N ARG A 66 -17.01 9.15 16.41
CA ARG A 66 -17.89 9.97 15.56
C ARG A 66 -18.54 9.11 14.48
N PRO A 67 -19.57 8.33 14.80
CA PRO A 67 -20.22 7.46 13.82
C PRO A 67 -20.75 8.26 12.62
N CYS A 68 -20.26 7.95 11.43
CA CYS A 68 -20.67 8.54 10.16
C CYS A 68 -20.80 7.45 9.11
N ALA A 69 -22.00 7.21 8.61
CA ALA A 69 -22.26 6.14 7.65
C ALA A 69 -21.48 6.31 6.31
N HIS A 70 -21.10 7.53 5.97
CA HIS A 70 -20.44 7.88 4.71
C HIS A 70 -19.12 8.65 4.92
N LEU A 71 -18.38 8.29 5.97
CA LEU A 71 -17.12 8.93 6.36
C LEU A 71 -16.13 9.10 5.19
N VAL A 72 -15.99 8.08 4.35
CA VAL A 72 -15.06 8.13 3.19
C VAL A 72 -15.43 9.25 2.21
N PHE A 73 -16.71 9.53 2.03
CA PHE A 73 -17.19 10.60 1.14
C PHE A 73 -17.06 11.98 1.78
N GLU A 74 -17.23 12.09 3.10
CA GLU A 74 -16.98 13.34 3.81
C GLU A 74 -15.50 13.69 3.78
N MET A 75 -14.62 12.74 4.05
CA MET A 75 -13.18 12.96 3.92
C MET A 75 -12.77 13.37 2.51
N ALA A 76 -13.40 12.79 1.48
CA ALA A 76 -13.09 13.10 0.10
C ALA A 76 -13.37 14.58 -0.29
N GLN A 77 -14.26 15.29 0.41
CA GLN A 77 -14.52 16.70 0.16
C GLN A 77 -13.28 17.58 0.43
N PHE A 78 -12.36 17.13 1.26
CA PHE A 78 -11.16 17.86 1.66
C PHE A 78 -9.92 17.44 0.86
N VAL A 79 -10.06 16.55 -0.13
CA VAL A 79 -8.93 16.10 -0.94
C VAL A 79 -8.33 17.23 -1.76
N ARG A 80 -7.00 17.27 -1.81
CA ARG A 80 -6.18 18.17 -2.62
C ARG A 80 -5.09 17.38 -3.34
N PRO A 81 -4.48 17.94 -4.41
CA PRO A 81 -3.42 17.27 -5.15
C PRO A 81 -2.28 16.75 -4.26
N GLU A 82 -1.86 17.53 -3.26
CA GLU A 82 -0.78 17.16 -2.35
C GLU A 82 -1.02 15.84 -1.63
N HIS A 83 -2.28 15.46 -1.34
CA HIS A 83 -2.58 14.21 -0.63
C HIS A 83 -2.22 12.94 -1.43
N PHE A 84 -2.05 13.07 -2.75
CA PHE A 84 -1.55 12.03 -3.63
C PHE A 84 -0.10 12.26 -4.07
N GLY A 85 0.60 13.22 -3.44
CA GLY A 85 1.97 13.56 -3.76
C GLY A 85 2.15 13.99 -5.22
N VAL A 86 3.30 13.62 -5.81
CA VAL A 86 3.62 13.99 -7.19
C VAL A 86 2.55 13.55 -8.20
N LEU A 87 1.93 12.37 -8.00
CA LEU A 87 0.88 11.88 -8.90
C LEU A 87 -0.37 12.76 -8.86
N GLY A 88 -0.77 13.27 -7.69
CA GLY A 88 -1.88 14.18 -7.56
C GLY A 88 -1.67 15.50 -8.31
N TYR A 89 -0.46 16.06 -8.22
CA TYR A 89 -0.11 17.25 -9.00
C TYR A 89 -0.08 16.96 -10.50
N MET A 90 0.52 15.86 -10.94
CA MET A 90 0.56 15.48 -12.36
C MET A 90 -0.85 15.37 -12.97
N THR A 91 -1.74 14.65 -12.30
CA THR A 91 -3.11 14.45 -12.78
C THR A 91 -3.91 15.75 -12.79
N SER A 92 -3.73 16.62 -11.80
CA SER A 92 -4.41 17.93 -11.73
C SER A 92 -3.93 18.92 -12.77
N ARG A 93 -2.71 18.77 -13.28
CA ARG A 93 -2.08 19.63 -14.30
C ARG A 93 -2.08 19.04 -15.69
N SER A 94 -2.70 17.88 -15.89
CA SER A 94 -2.83 17.21 -17.17
C SER A 94 -3.63 18.05 -18.16
N THR A 95 -3.31 17.93 -19.44
CA THR A 95 -4.02 18.63 -20.51
C THR A 95 -5.38 18.03 -20.81
N SER A 96 -5.59 16.76 -20.47
CA SER A 96 -6.83 16.04 -20.72
C SER A 96 -7.05 14.88 -19.73
N VAL A 97 -8.27 14.36 -19.68
CA VAL A 97 -8.61 13.15 -18.90
C VAL A 97 -7.76 11.95 -19.39
N ALA A 98 -7.55 11.83 -20.69
CA ALA A 98 -6.72 10.74 -21.24
C ALA A 98 -5.30 10.78 -20.69
N GLU A 99 -4.67 11.94 -20.64
CA GLU A 99 -3.32 12.11 -20.08
C GLU A 99 -3.29 11.80 -18.57
N ALA A 100 -4.28 12.27 -17.82
CA ALA A 100 -4.39 11.98 -16.39
C ALA A 100 -4.49 10.46 -16.12
N LEU A 101 -5.30 9.73 -16.91
CA LEU A 101 -5.42 8.28 -16.80
C LEU A 101 -4.10 7.57 -17.14
N GLN A 102 -3.33 8.05 -18.13
CA GLN A 102 -2.01 7.50 -18.43
C GLN A 102 -1.04 7.66 -17.25
N TYR A 103 -1.04 8.82 -16.58
CA TYR A 103 -0.22 9.03 -15.39
C TYR A 103 -0.65 8.12 -14.23
N ILE A 104 -1.95 7.95 -14.00
CA ILE A 104 -2.46 7.03 -12.98
C ILE A 104 -1.99 5.60 -13.25
N LEU A 105 -2.12 5.11 -14.49
CA LEU A 105 -1.65 3.78 -14.88
C LEU A 105 -0.16 3.60 -14.63
N ARG A 106 0.63 4.57 -15.05
CA ARG A 106 2.09 4.48 -15.03
C ARG A 106 2.66 4.61 -13.61
N PHE A 107 2.06 5.45 -12.78
CA PHE A 107 2.61 5.89 -11.50
C PHE A 107 1.77 5.50 -10.27
N SER A 108 0.74 4.64 -10.43
CA SER A 108 -0.14 4.20 -9.33
C SER A 108 0.61 3.64 -8.11
N ARG A 109 1.79 3.04 -8.32
CA ARG A 109 2.67 2.55 -7.24
C ARG A 109 3.26 3.65 -6.35
N LEU A 110 3.16 4.93 -6.74
CA LEU A 110 3.50 6.05 -5.86
C LEU A 110 2.43 6.30 -4.80
N VAL A 111 1.19 5.84 -5.04
CA VAL A 111 0.05 6.01 -4.12
C VAL A 111 -0.22 4.75 -3.31
N ILE A 112 -0.24 3.59 -3.94
CA ILE A 112 -0.44 2.31 -3.23
C ILE A 112 0.72 1.39 -3.57
N ASP A 113 1.51 1.06 -2.55
CA ASP A 113 2.69 0.23 -2.71
C ASP A 113 2.70 -0.93 -1.72
N GLY A 114 3.24 -2.07 -2.14
CA GLY A 114 3.35 -3.26 -1.30
C GLY A 114 3.71 -4.52 -2.09
N ASP A 115 4.08 -5.56 -1.36
CA ASP A 115 4.44 -6.85 -1.94
C ASP A 115 3.23 -7.53 -2.61
N GLY A 116 3.40 -7.92 -3.87
CA GLY A 116 2.38 -8.68 -4.60
C GLY A 116 1.19 -7.85 -5.09
N ILE A 117 1.26 -6.52 -5.07
CA ILE A 117 0.26 -5.68 -5.69
C ILE A 117 0.40 -5.76 -7.20
N SER A 118 -0.67 -6.16 -7.87
CA SER A 118 -0.75 -6.10 -9.33
C SER A 118 -0.97 -4.64 -9.78
N PRO A 119 -0.30 -4.20 -10.84
CA PRO A 119 -0.48 -2.86 -11.36
C PRO A 119 -1.92 -2.64 -11.85
N MET A 120 -2.35 -1.38 -11.85
CA MET A 120 -3.57 -0.98 -12.55
C MET A 120 -3.49 -1.36 -14.03
N GLN A 121 -4.64 -1.72 -14.59
CA GLN A 121 -4.79 -2.10 -15.99
C GLN A 121 -5.89 -1.27 -16.63
N MET A 122 -5.86 -1.17 -17.93
CA MET A 122 -6.84 -0.45 -18.72
C MET A 122 -7.25 -1.27 -19.94
N GLN A 123 -8.53 -1.30 -20.23
CA GLN A 123 -9.06 -1.93 -21.45
C GLN A 123 -10.25 -1.13 -22.00
N GLN A 124 -10.43 -1.14 -23.31
CA GLN A 124 -11.64 -0.59 -23.90
C GLN A 124 -12.81 -1.55 -23.65
N GLN A 125 -13.95 -0.99 -23.26
CA GLN A 125 -15.18 -1.73 -23.02
C GLN A 125 -16.39 -0.97 -23.60
N GLY A 126 -16.83 -1.38 -24.78
CA GLY A 126 -17.89 -0.65 -25.53
C GLY A 126 -17.46 0.78 -25.86
N HIS A 127 -18.26 1.75 -25.43
CA HIS A 127 -17.99 3.19 -25.60
C HIS A 127 -17.21 3.81 -24.43
N GLY A 128 -16.57 2.99 -23.60
CA GLY A 128 -15.80 3.47 -22.44
C GLY A 128 -14.44 2.82 -22.32
N ILE A 129 -13.60 3.42 -21.48
CA ILE A 129 -12.34 2.86 -21.02
C ILE A 129 -12.52 2.41 -19.58
N PHE A 130 -12.35 1.11 -19.35
CA PHE A 130 -12.35 0.51 -18.02
C PHE A 130 -10.94 0.54 -17.44
N LEU A 131 -10.74 1.33 -16.40
CA LEU A 131 -9.56 1.34 -15.56
C LEU A 131 -9.83 0.45 -14.35
N PHE A 132 -8.98 -0.56 -14.10
CA PHE A 132 -9.25 -1.54 -13.05
C PHE A 132 -7.98 -2.07 -12.39
N TRP A 133 -8.17 -2.64 -11.19
CA TRP A 133 -7.10 -3.27 -10.41
C TRP A 133 -7.64 -4.49 -9.65
N PRO A 134 -6.84 -5.60 -9.59
CA PRO A 134 -7.27 -6.87 -9.00
C PRO A 134 -6.91 -6.98 -7.51
N PHE A 135 -7.04 -5.91 -6.73
CA PHE A 135 -6.66 -5.88 -5.32
C PHE A 135 -7.85 -6.27 -4.44
N LEU A 136 -8.07 -7.59 -4.26
CA LEU A 136 -9.33 -8.18 -3.78
C LEU A 136 -9.34 -8.59 -2.29
N ASP A 137 -8.24 -8.41 -1.54
CA ASP A 137 -8.20 -8.79 -0.12
C ASP A 137 -9.18 -7.93 0.69
N GLU A 138 -10.14 -8.59 1.36
CA GLU A 138 -11.24 -7.95 2.10
C GLU A 138 -10.77 -6.93 3.16
N LYS A 139 -9.59 -7.13 3.74
CA LYS A 139 -9.02 -6.18 4.71
C LYS A 139 -8.70 -4.80 4.12
N TYR A 140 -8.68 -4.67 2.79
CA TYR A 140 -8.39 -3.41 2.10
C TYR A 140 -9.63 -2.75 1.47
N VAL A 141 -10.83 -3.16 1.86
CA VAL A 141 -12.10 -2.55 1.42
C VAL A 141 -12.10 -1.04 1.66
N LEU A 142 -11.76 -0.63 2.89
CA LEU A 142 -11.66 0.80 3.24
C LEU A 142 -10.70 1.56 2.32
N LEU A 143 -9.53 0.99 2.03
CA LEU A 143 -8.55 1.63 1.15
C LEU A 143 -9.09 1.79 -0.27
N ASN A 144 -9.73 0.74 -0.81
CA ASN A 144 -10.29 0.79 -2.15
C ASN A 144 -11.42 1.82 -2.25
N GLU A 145 -12.34 1.87 -1.28
CA GLU A 145 -13.42 2.86 -1.25
C GLU A 145 -12.87 4.29 -1.14
N LEU A 146 -11.99 4.52 -0.15
CA LEU A 146 -11.43 5.84 0.09
C LEU A 146 -10.61 6.33 -1.10
N THR A 147 -9.66 5.51 -1.60
CA THR A 147 -8.82 5.92 -2.74
C THR A 147 -9.66 6.22 -3.98
N THR A 148 -10.69 5.40 -4.25
CA THR A 148 -11.62 5.64 -5.36
C THR A 148 -12.37 6.96 -5.17
N ALA A 149 -12.90 7.21 -3.98
CA ALA A 149 -13.61 8.44 -3.67
C ALA A 149 -12.71 9.68 -3.81
N LEU A 150 -11.51 9.62 -3.22
CA LEU A 150 -10.53 10.71 -3.28
C LEU A 150 -10.12 11.02 -4.72
N MET A 151 -9.76 9.99 -5.49
CA MET A 151 -9.29 10.12 -6.87
C MET A 151 -10.35 10.75 -7.77
N LEU A 152 -11.59 10.24 -7.71
CA LEU A 152 -12.67 10.71 -8.57
C LEU A 152 -13.19 12.09 -8.13
N HIS A 153 -13.22 12.38 -6.82
CA HIS A 153 -13.58 13.71 -6.35
C HIS A 153 -12.51 14.74 -6.73
N LEU A 154 -11.24 14.41 -6.56
CA LEU A 154 -10.13 15.28 -6.98
C LEU A 154 -10.19 15.55 -8.50
N ALA A 155 -10.41 14.53 -9.34
CA ALA A 155 -10.51 14.70 -10.78
C ALA A 155 -11.61 15.70 -11.20
N ARG A 156 -12.76 15.69 -10.52
CA ARG A 156 -13.85 16.65 -10.78
C ARG A 156 -13.45 18.10 -10.55
N GLN A 157 -12.61 18.38 -9.54
CA GLN A 157 -12.19 19.75 -9.20
C GLN A 157 -11.42 20.45 -10.34
N PHE A 158 -10.84 19.68 -11.27
CA PHE A 158 -10.01 20.19 -12.36
C PHE A 158 -10.71 20.17 -13.73
N LEU A 159 -11.95 19.67 -13.77
CA LEU A 159 -12.71 19.57 -15.02
C LEU A 159 -13.80 20.65 -15.10
N PRO A 160 -14.14 21.12 -16.33
CA PRO A 160 -15.19 22.10 -16.54
C PRO A 160 -16.50 21.66 -15.89
N GLN A 161 -17.16 22.59 -15.19
CA GLN A 161 -18.40 22.35 -14.45
C GLN A 161 -18.34 21.18 -13.47
N GLN A 162 -17.13 20.78 -13.06
CA GLN A 162 -16.85 19.60 -12.22
C GLN A 162 -17.44 18.30 -12.80
N TYR A 163 -17.59 18.24 -14.11
CA TYR A 163 -18.15 17.10 -14.80
C TYR A 163 -17.07 16.07 -15.12
N LEU A 164 -17.14 14.89 -14.49
CA LEU A 164 -16.33 13.73 -14.82
C LEU A 164 -17.21 12.71 -15.56
N PRO A 165 -16.85 12.31 -16.79
CA PRO A 165 -17.67 11.45 -17.63
C PRO A 165 -17.60 9.97 -17.21
N LEU A 166 -18.08 9.67 -16.02
CA LEU A 166 -18.15 8.29 -15.48
C LEU A 166 -19.42 7.61 -15.99
N GLN A 167 -19.27 6.41 -16.54
CA GLN A 167 -20.40 5.55 -16.88
C GLN A 167 -20.78 4.68 -15.68
N ARG A 168 -19.79 4.09 -14.99
CA ARG A 168 -20.01 3.25 -13.82
C ARG A 168 -18.76 3.06 -12.96
N ILE A 169 -18.98 2.65 -11.71
CA ILE A 169 -17.95 2.21 -10.78
C ILE A 169 -18.21 0.73 -10.42
N CYS A 170 -17.15 -0.04 -10.29
CA CYS A 170 -17.15 -1.44 -9.91
C CYS A 170 -16.40 -1.63 -8.60
N PHE A 171 -17.11 -2.15 -7.60
CA PHE A 171 -16.52 -2.60 -6.34
C PHE A 171 -16.59 -4.14 -6.23
N ALA A 172 -15.49 -4.77 -5.82
CA ALA A 172 -15.43 -6.21 -5.64
C ALA A 172 -16.12 -6.69 -4.35
N HIS A 173 -16.28 -5.82 -3.37
CA HIS A 173 -16.94 -6.09 -2.09
C HIS A 173 -18.44 -5.76 -2.12
N ALA A 174 -19.14 -6.14 -1.05
CA ALA A 174 -20.53 -5.73 -0.81
C ALA A 174 -20.60 -4.27 -0.32
N PRO A 175 -21.73 -3.55 -0.51
CA PRO A 175 -21.87 -2.17 -0.03
C PRO A 175 -21.57 -2.06 1.47
N GLN A 176 -20.78 -1.06 1.87
CA GLN A 176 -20.45 -0.77 3.26
C GLN A 176 -21.43 0.24 3.90
N MET A 177 -22.26 0.88 3.08
CA MET A 177 -23.29 1.83 3.48
C MET A 177 -24.49 1.74 2.54
N ALA A 178 -25.54 2.51 2.80
CA ALA A 178 -26.72 2.53 1.92
C ALA A 178 -26.36 3.00 0.49
N LEU A 179 -26.92 2.32 -0.52
CA LEU A 179 -26.64 2.57 -1.94
C LEU A 179 -26.85 4.02 -2.37
N TYR A 180 -27.82 4.69 -1.73
CA TYR A 180 -28.08 6.11 -1.97
C TYR A 180 -26.84 6.99 -1.79
N HIS A 181 -25.97 6.72 -0.78
CA HIS A 181 -24.77 7.52 -0.57
C HIS A 181 -23.77 7.38 -1.72
N TYR A 182 -23.61 6.16 -2.25
CA TYR A 182 -22.76 5.92 -3.41
C TYR A 182 -23.30 6.62 -4.67
N GLN A 183 -24.57 6.46 -4.97
CA GLN A 183 -25.21 7.05 -6.15
C GLN A 183 -25.14 8.58 -6.11
N LYS A 184 -25.41 9.18 -4.94
CA LYS A 184 -25.33 10.62 -4.72
C LYS A 184 -23.91 11.14 -4.93
N PHE A 185 -22.92 10.43 -4.39
CA PHE A 185 -21.52 10.87 -4.45
C PHE A 185 -20.92 10.73 -5.85
N TYR A 186 -21.10 9.57 -6.48
CA TYR A 186 -20.48 9.27 -7.76
C TYR A 186 -21.26 9.79 -8.97
N ALA A 187 -22.58 9.99 -8.83
CA ALA A 187 -23.49 10.42 -9.90
C ALA A 187 -23.44 9.53 -11.16
N CYS A 188 -23.22 8.24 -10.98
CA CYS A 188 -23.21 7.22 -12.02
C CYS A 188 -23.64 5.87 -11.44
N ASP A 189 -23.72 4.82 -12.27
CA ASP A 189 -24.00 3.47 -11.81
C ASP A 189 -22.89 2.95 -10.91
N VAL A 190 -23.26 2.31 -9.78
CA VAL A 190 -22.32 1.70 -8.86
C VAL A 190 -22.67 0.22 -8.70
N LEU A 191 -21.76 -0.65 -9.13
CA LEU A 191 -21.90 -2.09 -9.12
C LEU A 191 -21.03 -2.70 -8.03
N PHE A 192 -21.60 -3.59 -7.22
CA PHE A 192 -20.92 -4.31 -6.15
C PHE A 192 -20.72 -5.78 -6.49
N GLN A 193 -19.88 -6.46 -5.72
CA GLN A 193 -19.56 -7.89 -5.88
C GLN A 193 -19.05 -8.23 -7.29
N GLN A 194 -18.30 -7.29 -7.87
CA GLN A 194 -17.69 -7.47 -9.17
C GLN A 194 -16.36 -8.24 -9.05
N LYS A 195 -15.86 -8.75 -10.17
CA LYS A 195 -14.58 -9.48 -10.22
C LYS A 195 -13.37 -8.61 -9.88
N GLN A 196 -13.49 -7.29 -10.03
CA GLN A 196 -12.38 -6.33 -9.91
C GLN A 196 -12.92 -5.00 -9.41
N TYR A 197 -12.03 -4.22 -8.78
CA TYR A 197 -12.25 -2.80 -8.54
C TYR A 197 -11.95 -2.02 -9.80
N GLY A 198 -12.68 -0.94 -10.04
CA GLY A 198 -12.40 -0.06 -11.17
C GLY A 198 -13.55 0.88 -11.49
N PHE A 199 -13.36 1.65 -12.55
CA PHE A 199 -14.38 2.56 -13.08
C PHE A 199 -14.28 2.68 -14.59
N VAL A 200 -15.39 3.01 -15.23
CA VAL A 200 -15.49 3.22 -16.68
C VAL A 200 -15.70 4.68 -16.98
N VAL A 201 -14.76 5.24 -17.75
CA VAL A 201 -14.83 6.61 -18.29
C VAL A 201 -15.34 6.53 -19.72
N ASP A 202 -16.26 7.42 -20.10
CA ASP A 202 -16.74 7.54 -21.47
C ASP A 202 -15.62 7.96 -22.43
N LEU A 203 -15.55 7.32 -23.60
CA LEU A 203 -14.54 7.68 -24.64
C LEU A 203 -14.64 9.14 -25.07
N ALA A 204 -15.84 9.68 -25.18
CA ALA A 204 -16.05 11.09 -25.55
C ALA A 204 -15.47 12.05 -24.50
N GLY A 205 -15.43 11.61 -23.23
CA GLY A 205 -14.89 12.42 -22.13
C GLY A 205 -13.37 12.43 -22.03
N LEU A 206 -12.67 11.55 -22.73
CA LEU A 206 -11.20 11.47 -22.66
C LEU A 206 -10.50 12.76 -23.12
N HIS A 207 -11.15 13.51 -24.00
CA HIS A 207 -10.64 14.77 -24.57
C HIS A 207 -10.99 16.01 -23.73
N LEU A 208 -11.75 15.85 -22.64
CA LEU A 208 -12.03 16.96 -21.73
C LEU A 208 -10.72 17.53 -21.19
N LYS A 209 -10.58 18.85 -21.34
CA LYS A 209 -9.38 19.57 -20.91
C LYS A 209 -9.49 19.97 -19.45
N SER A 210 -8.39 19.88 -18.73
CA SER A 210 -8.28 20.45 -17.40
C SER A 210 -8.27 22.00 -17.49
N GLU A 211 -8.95 22.66 -16.58
CA GLU A 211 -8.91 24.12 -16.44
C GLU A 211 -7.56 24.63 -15.92
N TYR A 212 -6.74 23.75 -15.38
CA TYR A 212 -5.47 24.06 -14.72
C TYR A 212 -4.27 23.39 -15.39
N ALA A 213 -4.40 23.04 -16.66
CA ALA A 213 -3.34 22.38 -17.41
C ALA A 213 -2.03 23.19 -17.41
N ASP A 214 -0.93 22.51 -17.08
CA ASP A 214 0.42 23.08 -17.08
C ASP A 214 1.43 22.02 -17.63
N PRO A 215 1.60 21.99 -18.97
CA PRO A 215 2.49 21.01 -19.60
C PRO A 215 3.96 21.14 -19.17
N LEU A 216 4.43 22.35 -18.86
CA LEU A 216 5.81 22.58 -18.46
C LEU A 216 6.07 22.03 -17.05
N LEU A 217 5.18 22.33 -16.11
CA LEU A 217 5.23 21.75 -14.77
C LEU A 217 5.12 20.22 -14.84
N ASN A 218 4.22 19.68 -15.68
CA ASN A 218 4.09 18.23 -15.82
C ASN A 218 5.34 17.54 -16.30
N GLN A 219 6.12 18.12 -17.21
CA GLN A 219 7.40 17.54 -17.63
C GLN A 219 8.38 17.37 -16.47
N LEU A 220 8.45 18.33 -15.55
CA LEU A 220 9.28 18.27 -14.36
C LEU A 220 8.77 17.20 -13.38
N LEU A 221 7.46 17.14 -13.17
CA LEU A 221 6.82 16.17 -12.29
C LEU A 221 6.95 14.73 -12.82
N VAL A 222 6.85 14.51 -14.13
CA VAL A 222 7.09 13.21 -14.77
C VAL A 222 8.48 12.71 -14.46
N LYS A 223 9.51 13.56 -14.63
CA LYS A 223 10.88 13.19 -14.30
C LYS A 223 11.03 12.81 -12.82
N GLN A 224 10.47 13.60 -11.91
CA GLN A 224 10.47 13.31 -10.47
C GLN A 224 9.78 11.97 -10.17
N ALA A 225 8.63 11.69 -10.80
CA ALA A 225 7.90 10.44 -10.65
C ALA A 225 8.69 9.23 -11.18
N GLU A 226 9.37 9.37 -12.33
CA GLU A 226 10.25 8.35 -12.89
C GLU A 226 11.41 8.02 -11.95
N ASP A 227 12.08 9.03 -11.43
CA ASP A 227 13.19 8.87 -10.46
C ASP A 227 12.70 8.17 -9.18
N ALA A 228 11.52 8.52 -8.69
CA ALA A 228 10.92 7.89 -7.52
C ALA A 228 10.59 6.42 -7.75
N ILE A 229 10.00 6.06 -8.90
CA ILE A 229 9.71 4.66 -9.28
C ILE A 229 11.00 3.87 -9.49
N ALA A 230 12.00 4.45 -10.16
CA ALA A 230 13.31 3.80 -10.38
C ALA A 230 14.00 3.51 -9.03
N SER A 231 13.98 4.45 -8.10
CA SER A 231 14.52 4.27 -6.74
C SER A 231 13.80 3.14 -6.00
N LYS A 232 12.47 3.09 -6.04
CA LYS A 232 11.68 1.98 -5.46
C LYS A 232 12.06 0.63 -6.07
N SER A 233 12.13 0.55 -7.39
CA SER A 233 12.49 -0.67 -8.11
C SER A 233 13.89 -1.17 -7.76
N GLN A 234 14.86 -0.27 -7.58
CA GLN A 234 16.20 -0.63 -7.13
C GLN A 234 16.20 -1.20 -5.71
N ILE A 235 15.47 -0.57 -4.79
CA ILE A 235 15.37 -1.02 -3.40
C ILE A 235 14.70 -2.40 -3.31
N GLU A 236 13.62 -2.61 -4.07
CA GLU A 236 12.94 -3.92 -4.16
C GLU A 236 13.85 -5.00 -4.74
N ASN A 237 14.61 -4.66 -5.78
CA ASN A 237 15.56 -5.59 -6.40
C ASN A 237 16.63 -6.02 -5.38
N ILE A 238 17.19 -5.08 -4.62
CA ILE A 238 18.18 -5.38 -3.57
C ILE A 238 17.54 -6.25 -2.47
N ARG A 239 16.31 -5.96 -2.05
CA ARG A 239 15.60 -6.79 -1.07
C ARG A 239 15.39 -8.22 -1.59
N GLN A 240 14.90 -8.38 -2.82
CA GLN A 240 14.71 -9.70 -3.44
C GLN A 240 16.02 -10.46 -3.60
N GLN A 241 17.09 -9.75 -3.98
CA GLN A 241 18.43 -10.33 -4.06
C GLN A 241 18.92 -10.77 -2.68
N LEU A 242 18.73 -9.93 -1.64
CA LEU A 242 19.09 -10.27 -0.27
C LEU A 242 18.37 -11.55 0.20
N HIS A 243 17.05 -11.65 0.01
CA HIS A 243 16.29 -12.86 0.33
C HIS A 243 16.86 -14.08 -0.36
N ARG A 244 17.13 -14.01 -1.66
CA ARG A 244 17.73 -15.12 -2.42
C ARG A 244 19.12 -15.49 -1.92
N GLN A 245 19.98 -14.52 -1.63
CA GLN A 245 21.33 -14.76 -1.11
C GLN A 245 21.30 -15.39 0.27
N VAL A 246 20.45 -14.89 1.18
CA VAL A 246 20.27 -15.46 2.53
C VAL A 246 19.75 -16.90 2.44
N ALA A 247 18.72 -17.16 1.63
CA ALA A 247 18.18 -18.50 1.42
C ALA A 247 19.24 -19.48 0.87
N THR A 248 20.02 -19.04 -0.11
CA THR A 248 21.12 -19.83 -0.69
C THR A 248 22.21 -20.09 0.33
N TYR A 249 22.60 -19.09 1.09
CA TYR A 249 23.64 -19.22 2.11
C TYR A 249 23.24 -20.23 3.20
N LEU A 250 22.01 -20.12 3.73
CA LEU A 250 21.47 -21.07 4.72
C LEU A 250 21.45 -22.51 4.18
N ARG A 251 21.17 -22.68 2.88
CA ARG A 251 21.13 -24.01 2.25
C ARG A 251 22.53 -24.62 2.04
N VAL A 252 23.50 -23.79 1.68
CA VAL A 252 24.85 -24.25 1.29
C VAL A 252 25.76 -24.41 2.51
N TYR A 253 25.73 -23.42 3.40
CA TYR A 253 26.68 -23.36 4.53
C TYR A 253 26.09 -23.82 5.86
N GLU A 254 24.77 -24.03 5.93
CA GLU A 254 24.06 -24.46 7.16
C GLU A 254 24.38 -23.57 8.38
N THR A 255 24.68 -22.30 8.15
CA THR A 255 24.99 -21.29 9.15
C THR A 255 24.28 -19.97 8.82
N ALA A 256 24.12 -19.11 9.83
CA ALA A 256 23.55 -17.77 9.59
C ALA A 256 24.57 -16.85 8.93
N PRO A 257 24.23 -16.19 7.80
CA PRO A 257 25.12 -15.20 7.21
C PRO A 257 25.23 -13.96 8.07
N LYS A 258 26.40 -13.29 8.00
CA LYS A 258 26.58 -11.95 8.57
C LYS A 258 26.15 -10.90 7.57
N ILE A 259 25.67 -9.75 8.07
CA ILE A 259 25.21 -8.64 7.21
C ILE A 259 26.33 -8.10 6.32
N GLU A 260 27.56 -8.10 6.81
CA GLU A 260 28.74 -7.66 6.07
C GLU A 260 28.96 -8.49 4.80
N HIS A 261 28.83 -9.82 4.94
CA HIS A 261 28.96 -10.73 3.80
C HIS A 261 27.85 -10.53 2.77
N MET A 262 26.59 -10.35 3.22
CA MET A 262 25.45 -10.06 2.34
C MET A 262 25.62 -8.72 1.63
N ALA A 263 26.11 -7.69 2.31
CA ALA A 263 26.37 -6.38 1.73
C ALA A 263 27.44 -6.46 0.63
N GLN A 264 28.50 -7.25 0.84
CA GLN A 264 29.53 -7.51 -0.19
C GLN A 264 28.95 -8.21 -1.42
N LEU A 265 28.14 -9.25 -1.23
CA LEU A 265 27.48 -9.98 -2.34
C LEU A 265 26.53 -9.10 -3.14
N LEU A 266 25.94 -8.09 -2.51
CA LEU A 266 25.03 -7.13 -3.13
C LEU A 266 25.74 -5.88 -3.65
N HIS A 267 27.08 -5.81 -3.53
CA HIS A 267 27.91 -4.67 -3.94
C HIS A 267 27.48 -3.33 -3.33
N VAL A 268 27.02 -3.36 -2.06
CA VAL A 268 26.64 -2.17 -1.30
C VAL A 268 27.36 -2.10 0.04
N SER A 269 27.42 -0.92 0.66
CA SER A 269 27.91 -0.82 2.04
C SER A 269 26.87 -1.35 3.04
N VAL A 270 27.30 -1.84 4.20
CA VAL A 270 26.41 -2.27 5.29
C VAL A 270 25.42 -1.16 5.66
N ARG A 271 25.90 0.10 5.76
CA ARG A 271 25.07 1.28 6.05
C ARG A 271 24.00 1.50 4.97
N THR A 272 24.36 1.32 3.69
CA THR A 272 23.41 1.44 2.57
C THR A 272 22.35 0.36 2.66
N LEU A 273 22.76 -0.90 2.87
CA LEU A 273 21.84 -2.04 3.01
C LEU A 273 20.87 -1.83 4.19
N GLN A 274 21.37 -1.44 5.36
CA GLN A 274 20.53 -1.14 6.53
C GLN A 274 19.53 -0.02 6.26
N ARG A 275 19.97 1.09 5.65
CA ARG A 275 19.09 2.22 5.30
C ARG A 275 17.98 1.80 4.33
N GLN A 276 18.31 1.00 3.31
CA GLN A 276 17.33 0.49 2.35
C GLN A 276 16.34 -0.47 3.00
N LEU A 277 16.79 -1.34 3.91
CA LEU A 277 15.88 -2.22 4.66
C LEU A 277 14.95 -1.42 5.58
N VAL A 278 15.46 -0.40 6.26
CA VAL A 278 14.64 0.50 7.11
C VAL A 278 13.58 1.23 6.28
N SER A 279 13.89 1.68 5.06
CA SER A 279 12.90 2.32 4.17
C SER A 279 11.78 1.37 3.72
N LEU A 280 11.94 0.06 3.91
CA LEU A 280 10.95 -0.99 3.67
C LEU A 280 10.37 -1.55 4.98
N ASP A 281 10.46 -0.82 6.09
CA ASP A 281 10.07 -1.26 7.43
C ASP A 281 10.62 -2.66 7.79
N SER A 282 11.86 -2.93 7.36
CA SER A 282 12.51 -4.23 7.52
C SER A 282 13.90 -4.08 8.12
N SER A 283 14.45 -5.20 8.56
CA SER A 283 15.82 -5.30 9.02
C SER A 283 16.45 -6.60 8.52
N PHE A 284 17.77 -6.65 8.48
CA PHE A 284 18.49 -7.88 8.12
C PHE A 284 18.09 -9.07 9.01
N LYS A 285 17.86 -8.82 10.30
CA LYS A 285 17.39 -9.84 11.24
C LYS A 285 16.02 -10.40 10.83
N GLN A 286 15.09 -9.55 10.42
CA GLN A 286 13.76 -9.99 9.95
C GLN A 286 13.86 -10.80 8.66
N VAL A 287 14.68 -10.38 7.70
CA VAL A 287 14.93 -11.13 6.46
C VAL A 287 15.50 -12.51 6.79
N LEU A 288 16.51 -12.58 7.65
CA LEU A 288 17.11 -13.85 8.07
C LEU A 288 16.09 -14.78 8.74
N GLU A 289 15.25 -14.26 9.65
CA GLU A 289 14.22 -15.06 10.31
C GLU A 289 13.14 -15.57 9.32
N ILE A 290 12.74 -14.77 8.35
CA ILE A 290 11.79 -15.19 7.31
C ILE A 290 12.38 -16.38 6.53
N GLU A 291 13.63 -16.28 6.08
CA GLU A 291 14.29 -17.35 5.32
C GLU A 291 14.54 -18.59 6.16
N ARG A 292 14.85 -18.43 7.45
CA ARG A 292 14.95 -19.55 8.40
C ARG A 292 13.62 -20.29 8.55
N ILE A 293 12.51 -19.57 8.68
CA ILE A 293 11.17 -20.18 8.79
C ILE A 293 10.85 -20.96 7.52
N GLN A 294 11.05 -20.37 6.34
CA GLN A 294 10.81 -21.06 5.07
C GLN A 294 11.69 -22.32 4.92
N ARG A 295 12.95 -22.21 5.28
CA ARG A 295 13.86 -23.36 5.24
C ARG A 295 13.49 -24.43 6.27
N CYS A 296 13.05 -24.03 7.46
CA CYS A 296 12.55 -24.96 8.50
C CYS A 296 11.36 -25.78 7.98
N GLU A 297 10.39 -25.13 7.35
CA GLU A 297 9.23 -25.81 6.75
C GLU A 297 9.63 -26.84 5.69
N GLN A 298 10.65 -26.53 4.88
CA GLN A 298 11.20 -27.47 3.90
C GLN A 298 11.86 -28.69 4.56
N LEU A 299 12.69 -28.46 5.60
CA LEU A 299 13.43 -29.50 6.29
C LEU A 299 12.51 -30.41 7.13
N LEU A 300 11.43 -29.87 7.70
CA LEU A 300 10.41 -30.66 8.40
C LEU A 300 9.74 -31.71 7.52
N ARG A 301 9.68 -31.48 6.20
CA ARG A 301 9.16 -32.48 5.24
C ARG A 301 10.14 -33.61 4.95
N GLN A 302 11.41 -33.46 5.34
CA GLN A 302 12.48 -34.43 5.07
C GLN A 302 12.75 -35.40 6.25
N SER A 303 11.88 -35.45 7.25
CA SER A 303 11.98 -36.33 8.42
C SER A 303 13.26 -36.17 9.23
N LEU A 304 13.90 -35.01 9.21
CA LEU A 304 15.09 -34.71 10.01
C LEU A 304 14.74 -34.49 11.47
N SER A 305 15.70 -34.73 12.38
CA SER A 305 15.52 -34.39 13.80
C SER A 305 15.48 -32.88 14.01
N LEU A 306 14.79 -32.42 15.06
CA LEU A 306 14.75 -30.99 15.39
C LEU A 306 16.13 -30.41 15.69
N SER A 307 17.03 -31.23 16.22
CA SER A 307 18.43 -30.84 16.47
C SER A 307 19.18 -30.61 15.16
N ASP A 308 18.99 -31.50 14.18
CA ASP A 308 19.59 -31.32 12.84
C ASP A 308 19.03 -30.13 12.12
N ILE A 309 17.69 -29.90 12.18
CA ILE A 309 17.06 -28.74 11.64
C ILE A 309 17.60 -27.43 12.25
N ALA A 310 17.76 -27.39 13.60
CA ALA A 310 18.33 -26.22 14.27
C ALA A 310 19.76 -25.93 13.78
N ARG A 311 20.58 -26.94 13.60
CA ARG A 311 21.94 -26.83 13.07
C ARG A 311 21.92 -26.31 11.63
N CYS A 312 21.11 -26.88 10.73
CA CYS A 312 20.98 -26.46 9.33
C CYS A 312 20.45 -25.02 9.17
N LEU A 313 19.83 -24.45 10.22
CA LEU A 313 19.35 -23.08 10.25
C LEU A 313 20.35 -22.11 10.93
N GLY A 314 21.50 -22.62 11.36
CA GLY A 314 22.55 -21.82 12.01
C GLY A 314 22.16 -21.37 13.42
N TYR A 315 21.37 -22.18 14.16
CA TYR A 315 21.16 -21.99 15.60
C TYR A 315 22.15 -22.81 16.40
N SER A 316 22.65 -22.25 17.48
CA SER A 316 23.57 -22.94 18.39
C SER A 316 22.88 -24.05 19.21
N GLU A 317 21.58 -23.90 19.45
CA GLU A 317 20.78 -24.81 20.27
C GLU A 317 19.37 -25.01 19.73
N GLN A 318 18.80 -26.22 19.97
CA GLN A 318 17.43 -26.55 19.62
C GLN A 318 16.39 -25.61 20.29
N SER A 319 16.69 -25.12 21.50
CA SER A 319 15.85 -24.20 22.26
C SER A 319 15.59 -22.87 21.53
N ALA A 320 16.50 -22.44 20.65
CA ALA A 320 16.34 -21.25 19.84
C ALA A 320 15.26 -21.40 18.75
N LEU A 321 15.05 -22.63 18.26
CA LEU A 321 14.01 -22.94 17.28
C LEU A 321 12.59 -22.83 17.87
N ILE A 322 12.44 -23.05 19.19
CA ILE A 322 11.16 -23.05 19.90
C ILE A 322 10.71 -21.63 20.27
N LYS A 323 11.63 -20.64 20.28
CA LYS A 323 11.38 -19.24 20.66
C LYS A 323 10.89 -18.36 19.51
N VAL A 324 10.62 -18.91 18.33
CA VAL A 324 10.04 -18.14 17.22
C VAL A 324 8.64 -17.66 17.62
N PRO A 325 8.33 -16.35 17.57
CA PRO A 325 7.07 -15.80 18.07
C PRO A 325 5.85 -16.47 17.44
N GLN A 326 4.90 -16.89 18.26
CA GLN A 326 3.64 -17.56 17.89
C GLN A 326 2.66 -16.62 17.15
N GLY A 327 3.11 -15.88 16.17
CA GLY A 327 2.29 -14.96 15.38
C GLY A 327 1.97 -15.40 13.96
N LYS A 328 2.67 -16.43 13.44
CA LYS A 328 2.39 -17.05 12.14
C LYS A 328 2.58 -18.55 12.32
N ARG A 329 1.52 -19.30 12.17
CA ARG A 329 1.36 -20.75 12.19
C ARG A 329 2.67 -21.55 11.98
N CYS A 330 3.53 -21.61 13.01
CA CYS A 330 4.38 -22.75 13.22
C CYS A 330 3.55 -23.75 13.99
N TYR A 331 3.14 -24.82 13.34
CA TYR A 331 2.50 -25.93 14.01
C TYR A 331 3.44 -26.40 15.11
N SER A 332 2.95 -26.42 16.36
CA SER A 332 3.61 -27.10 17.47
C SER A 332 4.01 -28.48 16.98
N VAL A 333 5.30 -28.74 16.89
CA VAL A 333 5.89 -30.01 16.44
C VAL A 333 5.46 -31.19 17.34
N LYS A 334 4.79 -30.93 18.47
CA LYS A 334 4.22 -31.96 19.35
C LYS A 334 2.93 -32.61 18.84
N SER A 335 2.22 -32.02 17.85
CA SER A 335 0.90 -32.56 17.45
C SER A 335 0.92 -33.48 16.23
N LYS A 336 2.06 -33.72 15.57
CA LYS A 336 2.14 -34.61 14.41
C LYS A 336 2.72 -36.02 14.70
N ARG A 337 2.99 -36.38 15.98
CA ARG A 337 3.41 -37.74 16.32
C ARG A 337 2.29 -38.73 16.72
N TYR A 338 1.02 -38.28 16.67
CA TYR A 338 -0.13 -39.15 16.95
C TYR A 338 -1.21 -38.95 15.88
N CYS A 339 -0.96 -39.46 14.71
CA CYS A 339 -1.95 -39.92 13.75
C CYS A 339 -1.24 -40.90 12.81
N LEU A 340 -1.21 -42.13 13.23
CA LEU A 340 -1.21 -43.33 12.43
C LEU A 340 -2.54 -44.01 12.70
#